data_44c2a67261392b4ca6f497be906d7d86
#
_entry.id   44c2a67261392b4ca6f497be906d7d86
#
_cell.length_a   1.000
_cell.length_b   1.000
_cell.length_c   1.000
_cell.angle_alpha   90.00
_cell.angle_beta   90.00
_cell.angle_gamma   90.00
#
_symmetry.space_group_name_H-M   'P 1'
#
loop_
_entity.id
_entity.type
_entity.pdbx_description
1 polymer ?
#
loop_
_entity_poly.entity_id
_entity_poly.type
_entity_poly.pdbx_seq_one_letter_code
_entity_poly.pdbx_strand_id
1 'polypeptide(L)'
;FKILNESAISAGVRRIEATTGAKAEEVIYAAEDTMRNVADYLNNPQILQSIKKIMESNEALKHEMEAIRREQVAEWAAKIVDSTPERGGMRLMATQTDRRPDFIKDLAFAVRSRSKNIVLVIGSINDGKPTLTVALGDDIVAQGVNAGVVVREAAKAINGGGGGQPFLATAGGKNPDGIQAAIDKAVELIVEQVK
;
A
#
# COMPACT_ATOMS: atom_id res chain seq x y z
N PHE A 1 -10.12 50.12 2.03
CA PHE A 1 -10.95 49.35 1.11
C PHE A 1 -10.26 48.07 0.68
N LYS A 2 -10.90 46.91 0.86
CA LYS A 2 -10.38 45.59 0.48
C LYS A 2 -11.46 44.80 -0.25
N ILE A 3 -11.19 44.34 -1.46
CA ILE A 3 -12.05 43.38 -2.16
C ILE A 3 -11.84 42.03 -1.51
N LEU A 4 -12.92 41.37 -1.06
CA LEU A 4 -12.90 40.05 -0.44
C LEU A 4 -13.14 38.96 -1.45
N ASN A 5 -14.07 39.17 -2.39
CA ASN A 5 -14.44 38.18 -3.39
C ASN A 5 -14.96 38.84 -4.66
N GLU A 6 -14.78 38.19 -5.78
CA GLU A 6 -15.37 38.50 -7.06
C GLU A 6 -15.90 37.21 -7.71
N SER A 7 -17.18 37.22 -8.11
CA SER A 7 -17.81 36.05 -8.73
C SER A 7 -18.74 36.46 -9.88
N ALA A 8 -18.92 35.56 -10.84
CA ALA A 8 -19.92 35.74 -11.89
C ALA A 8 -21.29 35.26 -11.39
N ILE A 9 -22.34 36.06 -11.62
CA ILE A 9 -23.74 35.70 -11.32
C ILE A 9 -24.45 35.21 -12.58
N SER A 10 -24.25 35.91 -13.69
CA SER A 10 -24.80 35.57 -14.99
C SER A 10 -23.94 36.16 -16.11
N ALA A 11 -24.29 35.88 -17.37
CA ALA A 11 -23.57 36.46 -18.51
C ALA A 11 -23.55 37.99 -18.45
N GLY A 12 -22.33 38.54 -18.35
CA GLY A 12 -22.09 40.01 -18.27
C GLY A 12 -22.32 40.63 -16.89
N VAL A 13 -22.73 39.88 -15.85
CA VAL A 13 -22.96 40.39 -14.48
C VAL A 13 -21.96 39.78 -13.50
N ARG A 14 -21.23 40.67 -12.81
CA ARG A 14 -20.26 40.28 -11.78
C ARG A 14 -20.67 40.83 -10.41
N ARG A 15 -20.47 40.04 -9.40
CA ARG A 15 -20.67 40.40 -7.99
C ARG A 15 -19.30 40.64 -7.35
N ILE A 16 -19.17 41.80 -6.71
CA ILE A 16 -17.98 42.15 -5.93
C ILE A 16 -18.42 42.30 -4.47
N GLU A 17 -17.69 41.60 -3.58
CA GLU A 17 -17.82 41.77 -2.14
C GLU A 17 -16.60 42.49 -1.63
N ALA A 18 -16.78 43.58 -0.90
CA ALA A 18 -15.69 44.40 -0.39
C ALA A 18 -15.98 44.91 1.01
N THR A 19 -14.95 45.29 1.73
CA THR A 19 -15.01 45.89 3.07
C THR A 19 -14.16 47.14 3.16
N THR A 20 -14.48 48.04 4.11
CA THR A 20 -13.78 49.30 4.33
C THR A 20 -13.59 49.56 5.83
N GLY A 21 -12.82 50.60 6.19
CA GLY A 21 -12.58 51.01 7.57
C GLY A 21 -11.90 49.93 8.42
N ALA A 22 -12.20 49.88 9.70
CA ALA A 22 -11.62 48.97 10.66
C ALA A 22 -11.74 47.50 10.23
N LYS A 23 -12.86 47.11 9.61
CA LYS A 23 -13.07 45.77 9.12
C LYS A 23 -12.10 45.33 7.99
N ALA A 24 -11.67 46.32 7.16
CA ALA A 24 -10.63 46.07 6.16
C ALA A 24 -9.25 45.86 6.81
N GLU A 25 -8.94 46.60 7.87
CA GLU A 25 -7.71 46.47 8.64
C GLU A 25 -7.67 45.10 9.34
N GLU A 26 -8.76 44.66 9.99
CA GLU A 26 -8.87 43.33 10.61
C GLU A 26 -8.53 42.21 9.61
N VAL A 27 -9.07 42.27 8.37
CA VAL A 27 -8.80 41.26 7.34
C VAL A 27 -7.32 41.28 6.92
N ILE A 28 -6.69 42.47 6.83
CA ILE A 28 -5.29 42.59 6.46
C ILE A 28 -4.40 42.02 7.58
N TYR A 29 -4.62 42.44 8.84
CA TYR A 29 -3.87 41.95 9.97
C TYR A 29 -3.99 40.45 10.17
N ALA A 30 -5.20 39.88 10.01
CA ALA A 30 -5.40 38.42 10.08
C ALA A 30 -4.60 37.67 9.01
N ALA A 31 -4.50 38.25 7.80
CA ALA A 31 -3.67 37.66 6.74
C ALA A 31 -2.17 37.75 7.05
N GLU A 32 -1.71 38.91 7.57
CA GLU A 32 -0.33 39.10 7.99
C GLU A 32 0.07 38.16 9.14
N ASP A 33 -0.81 38.02 10.16
CA ASP A 33 -0.60 37.09 11.27
C ASP A 33 -0.55 35.64 10.81
N THR A 34 -1.40 35.28 9.83
CA THR A 34 -1.35 33.94 9.24
C THR A 34 0.01 33.70 8.54
N MET A 35 0.48 34.66 7.77
CA MET A 35 1.77 34.56 7.09
C MET A 35 2.94 34.50 8.11
N ARG A 36 2.86 35.27 9.18
CA ARG A 36 3.86 35.24 10.27
C ARG A 36 3.88 33.86 10.94
N ASN A 37 2.71 33.35 11.31
CA ASN A 37 2.61 32.03 11.89
C ASN A 37 3.19 30.93 10.98
N VAL A 38 2.91 30.98 9.68
CA VAL A 38 3.49 30.02 8.72
C VAL A 38 5.02 30.17 8.62
N ALA A 39 5.54 31.39 8.64
CA ALA A 39 6.98 31.64 8.64
C ALA A 39 7.65 31.08 9.91
N ASP A 40 6.99 31.25 11.08
CA ASP A 40 7.45 30.72 12.36
C ASP A 40 7.47 29.17 12.37
N TYR A 41 6.39 28.53 11.86
CA TYR A 41 6.36 27.06 11.71
C TYR A 41 7.48 26.54 10.81
N LEU A 42 7.78 27.26 9.73
CA LEU A 42 8.86 26.90 8.81
C LEU A 42 10.24 27.32 9.31
N ASN A 43 10.29 28.06 10.43
CA ASN A 43 11.50 28.73 10.94
C ASN A 43 12.28 29.48 9.84
N ASN A 44 11.53 30.10 8.91
CA ASN A 44 12.08 30.81 7.77
C ASN A 44 11.08 31.84 7.20
N PRO A 45 11.45 33.12 7.09
CA PRO A 45 10.57 34.14 6.53
C PRO A 45 10.28 33.93 5.03
N GLN A 46 11.08 33.12 4.32
CA GLN A 46 10.90 32.81 2.90
C GLN A 46 9.98 31.59 2.72
N ILE A 47 8.69 31.78 3.02
CA ILE A 47 7.67 30.73 3.08
C ILE A 47 7.65 29.88 1.82
N LEU A 48 7.50 30.50 0.64
CA LEU A 48 7.38 29.77 -0.63
C LEU A 48 8.61 28.93 -0.96
N GLN A 49 9.80 29.46 -0.67
CA GLN A 49 11.05 28.74 -0.89
C GLN A 49 11.16 27.52 0.04
N SER A 50 10.76 27.69 1.31
CA SER A 50 10.76 26.61 2.29
C SER A 50 9.78 25.51 1.90
N ILE A 51 8.57 25.87 1.49
CA ILE A 51 7.57 24.89 1.02
C ILE A 51 8.12 24.12 -0.20
N LYS A 52 8.69 24.83 -1.19
CA LYS A 52 9.28 24.19 -2.37
C LYS A 52 10.37 23.19 -1.97
N LYS A 53 11.28 23.58 -1.07
CA LYS A 53 12.35 22.71 -0.57
C LYS A 53 11.80 21.48 0.17
N ILE A 54 10.74 21.64 0.98
CA ILE A 54 10.09 20.52 1.67
C ILE A 54 9.46 19.56 0.66
N MET A 55 8.79 20.07 -0.38
CA MET A 55 8.22 19.24 -1.44
C MET A 55 9.29 18.46 -2.20
N GLU A 56 10.35 19.11 -2.62
CA GLU A 56 11.48 18.47 -3.31
C GLU A 56 12.16 17.41 -2.44
N SER A 57 12.38 17.72 -1.14
CA SER A 57 12.94 16.76 -0.19
C SER A 57 12.01 15.56 0.03
N ASN A 58 10.71 15.77 0.10
CA ASN A 58 9.73 14.68 0.27
C ASN A 58 9.73 13.76 -0.96
N GLU A 59 9.79 14.32 -2.17
CA GLU A 59 9.92 13.51 -3.39
C GLU A 59 11.23 12.71 -3.42
N ALA A 60 12.36 13.32 -3.07
CA ALA A 60 13.65 12.63 -2.99
C ALA A 60 13.61 11.47 -1.98
N LEU A 61 13.06 11.71 -0.79
CA LEU A 61 12.88 10.66 0.24
C LEU A 61 11.97 9.53 -0.22
N LYS A 62 10.89 9.81 -0.94
CA LYS A 62 10.03 8.77 -1.51
C LYS A 62 10.79 7.89 -2.49
N HIS A 63 11.55 8.50 -3.40
CA HIS A 63 12.36 7.75 -4.36
C HIS A 63 13.44 6.89 -3.69
N GLU A 64 14.09 7.41 -2.65
CA GLU A 64 15.08 6.67 -1.87
C GLU A 64 14.41 5.48 -1.14
N MET A 65 13.28 5.70 -0.49
CA MET A 65 12.51 4.63 0.16
C MET A 65 12.08 3.53 -0.83
N GLU A 66 11.63 3.92 -2.03
CA GLU A 66 11.27 2.95 -3.07
C GLU A 66 12.48 2.16 -3.57
N ALA A 67 13.64 2.79 -3.72
CA ALA A 67 14.88 2.11 -4.12
C ALA A 67 15.30 1.07 -3.08
N ILE A 68 15.35 1.45 -1.81
CA ILE A 68 15.66 0.54 -0.68
C ILE A 68 14.66 -0.62 -0.64
N ARG A 69 13.37 -0.33 -0.81
CA ARG A 69 12.33 -1.35 -0.83
C ARG A 69 12.53 -2.36 -1.97
N ARG A 70 12.85 -1.89 -3.17
CA ARG A 70 13.12 -2.76 -4.32
C ARG A 70 14.32 -3.68 -4.07
N GLU A 71 15.38 -3.16 -3.48
CA GLU A 71 16.57 -3.93 -3.13
C GLU A 71 16.23 -5.00 -2.08
N GLN A 72 15.52 -4.64 -1.01
CA GLN A 72 15.07 -5.60 0.01
C GLN A 72 14.17 -6.70 -0.59
N VAL A 73 13.22 -6.32 -1.44
CA VAL A 73 12.33 -7.29 -2.12
C VAL A 73 13.13 -8.26 -2.99
N ALA A 74 14.12 -7.76 -3.74
CA ALA A 74 14.95 -8.59 -4.61
C ALA A 74 15.82 -9.58 -3.81
N GLU A 75 16.41 -9.12 -2.69
CA GLU A 75 17.20 -9.96 -1.78
C GLU A 75 16.33 -11.05 -1.15
N TRP A 76 15.16 -10.68 -0.63
CA TRP A 76 14.24 -11.64 -0.01
C TRP A 76 13.71 -12.66 -1.01
N ALA A 77 13.38 -12.20 -2.23
CA ALA A 77 12.93 -13.11 -3.29
C ALA A 77 14.01 -14.14 -3.66
N ALA A 78 15.27 -13.73 -3.75
CA ALA A 78 16.38 -14.64 -3.98
C ALA A 78 16.50 -15.66 -2.85
N LYS A 79 16.55 -15.20 -1.59
CA LYS A 79 16.63 -16.07 -0.41
C LYS A 79 15.51 -17.09 -0.35
N ILE A 80 14.26 -16.67 -0.63
CA ILE A 80 13.09 -17.55 -0.64
C ILE A 80 13.26 -18.67 -1.68
N VAL A 81 13.61 -18.32 -2.91
CA VAL A 81 13.76 -19.31 -3.99
C VAL A 81 14.91 -20.27 -3.68
N ASP A 82 16.05 -19.76 -3.20
CA ASP A 82 17.25 -20.55 -2.93
C ASP A 82 17.06 -21.48 -1.70
N SER A 83 16.34 -21.03 -0.68
CA SER A 83 16.11 -21.78 0.55
C SER A 83 14.93 -22.75 0.49
N THR A 84 14.04 -22.61 -0.51
CA THR A 84 12.85 -23.46 -0.63
C THR A 84 13.14 -24.66 -1.52
N PRO A 85 13.26 -25.87 -0.95
CA PRO A 85 13.54 -27.07 -1.72
C PRO A 85 12.35 -27.43 -2.62
N GLU A 86 12.69 -27.99 -3.78
CA GLU A 86 11.69 -28.54 -4.68
C GLU A 86 11.27 -29.94 -4.22
N ARG A 87 9.95 -30.15 -4.11
CA ARG A 87 9.36 -31.45 -3.77
C ARG A 87 8.14 -31.70 -4.66
N GLY A 88 8.12 -32.84 -5.33
CA GLY A 88 6.98 -33.17 -6.21
C GLY A 88 6.75 -32.17 -7.34
N GLY A 89 7.82 -31.56 -7.89
CA GLY A 89 7.71 -30.55 -8.96
C GLY A 89 7.30 -29.13 -8.48
N MET A 90 7.16 -28.92 -7.17
CA MET A 90 6.72 -27.67 -6.57
C MET A 90 7.69 -27.20 -5.48
N ARG A 91 7.89 -25.90 -5.39
CA ARG A 91 8.55 -25.20 -4.27
C ARG A 91 7.48 -24.53 -3.42
N LEU A 92 7.25 -25.01 -2.20
CA LEU A 92 6.23 -24.46 -1.32
C LEU A 92 6.89 -23.70 -0.16
N MET A 93 6.57 -22.42 -0.05
CA MET A 93 6.89 -21.61 1.12
C MET A 93 5.61 -21.08 1.75
N ALA A 94 5.41 -21.41 3.04
CA ALA A 94 4.31 -20.90 3.85
C ALA A 94 4.89 -20.30 5.12
N THR A 95 4.53 -19.06 5.43
CA THR A 95 5.07 -18.34 6.60
C THR A 95 4.14 -17.24 7.07
N GLN A 96 4.34 -16.83 8.33
CA GLN A 96 3.76 -15.61 8.88
C GLN A 96 4.83 -14.52 9.01
N THR A 97 4.44 -13.26 8.78
CA THR A 97 5.32 -12.08 8.86
C THR A 97 4.56 -10.88 9.41
N ASP A 98 5.28 -9.89 9.87
CA ASP A 98 4.77 -8.56 10.25
C ASP A 98 4.88 -7.53 9.11
N ARG A 99 5.41 -7.95 7.96
CA ARG A 99 5.57 -7.06 6.80
C ARG A 99 4.22 -6.57 6.26
N ARG A 100 4.24 -5.33 5.75
CA ARG A 100 3.04 -4.69 5.19
C ARG A 100 2.57 -5.38 3.92
N PRO A 101 1.26 -5.36 3.63
CA PRO A 101 0.69 -6.06 2.46
C PRO A 101 1.27 -5.63 1.12
N ASP A 102 1.66 -4.35 0.99
CA ASP A 102 2.29 -3.82 -0.23
C ASP A 102 3.68 -4.41 -0.47
N PHE A 103 4.50 -4.59 0.60
CA PHE A 103 5.78 -5.29 0.51
C PHE A 103 5.59 -6.75 0.10
N ILE A 104 4.62 -7.44 0.71
CA ILE A 104 4.31 -8.84 0.41
C ILE A 104 3.88 -9.02 -1.04
N LYS A 105 3.10 -8.08 -1.57
CA LYS A 105 2.69 -8.09 -2.98
C LYS A 105 3.88 -7.96 -3.93
N ASP A 106 4.79 -7.02 -3.67
CA ASP A 106 5.99 -6.84 -4.49
C ASP A 106 6.89 -8.08 -4.40
N LEU A 107 7.04 -8.65 -3.19
CA LEU A 107 7.77 -9.88 -2.95
C LEU A 107 7.18 -11.05 -3.74
N ALA A 108 5.86 -11.19 -3.74
CA ALA A 108 5.15 -12.22 -4.49
C ALA A 108 5.45 -12.14 -6.00
N PHE A 109 5.43 -10.94 -6.58
CA PHE A 109 5.82 -10.74 -7.97
C PHE A 109 7.30 -11.07 -8.22
N ALA A 110 8.19 -10.63 -7.34
CA ALA A 110 9.63 -10.88 -7.47
C ALA A 110 9.98 -12.38 -7.36
N VAL A 111 9.33 -13.11 -6.46
CA VAL A 111 9.52 -14.57 -6.30
C VAL A 111 8.99 -15.31 -7.52
N ARG A 112 7.79 -14.97 -8.01
CA ARG A 112 7.22 -15.57 -9.23
C ARG A 112 8.08 -15.37 -10.47
N SER A 113 8.69 -14.20 -10.64
CA SER A 113 9.58 -13.93 -11.78
C SER A 113 10.85 -14.77 -11.76
N ARG A 114 11.25 -15.30 -10.58
CA ARG A 114 12.45 -16.11 -10.39
C ARG A 114 12.20 -17.62 -10.47
N SER A 115 10.98 -18.06 -10.15
CA SER A 115 10.64 -19.49 -10.13
C SER A 115 9.21 -19.71 -10.62
N LYS A 116 9.06 -20.53 -11.67
CA LYS A 116 7.76 -20.82 -12.28
C LYS A 116 6.96 -21.87 -11.52
N ASN A 117 7.61 -22.70 -10.71
CA ASN A 117 7.00 -23.76 -9.93
C ASN A 117 6.86 -23.41 -8.43
N ILE A 118 6.89 -22.12 -8.10
CA ILE A 118 6.81 -21.66 -6.71
C ILE A 118 5.37 -21.46 -6.25
N VAL A 119 5.11 -21.84 -5.01
CA VAL A 119 3.91 -21.52 -4.24
C VAL A 119 4.35 -20.72 -3.02
N LEU A 120 3.78 -19.54 -2.85
CA LEU A 120 4.04 -18.65 -1.74
C LEU A 120 2.74 -18.38 -0.99
N VAL A 121 2.68 -18.77 0.28
CA VAL A 121 1.54 -18.51 1.18
C VAL A 121 2.05 -17.67 2.34
N ILE A 122 1.62 -16.42 2.43
CA ILE A 122 2.05 -15.50 3.48
C ILE A 122 0.86 -14.97 4.25
N GLY A 123 0.84 -15.22 5.56
CA GLY A 123 -0.01 -14.54 6.51
C GLY A 123 0.71 -13.31 7.08
N SER A 124 0.02 -12.19 7.22
CA SER A 124 0.53 -11.03 7.93
C SER A 124 -0.51 -10.42 8.85
N ILE A 125 -0.04 -9.79 9.94
CA ILE A 125 -0.90 -9.05 10.85
C ILE A 125 -0.34 -7.64 10.97
N ASN A 126 -1.15 -6.66 10.55
CA ASN A 126 -0.80 -5.24 10.62
C ASN A 126 -1.93 -4.49 11.33
N ASP A 127 -1.62 -3.75 12.38
CA ASP A 127 -2.60 -3.02 13.19
C ASP A 127 -3.79 -3.89 13.63
N GLY A 128 -3.49 -5.15 14.03
CA GLY A 128 -4.49 -6.12 14.46
C GLY A 128 -5.36 -6.71 13.34
N LYS A 129 -5.07 -6.38 12.07
CA LYS A 129 -5.80 -6.87 10.91
C LYS A 129 -5.00 -7.97 10.20
N PRO A 130 -5.51 -9.20 10.15
CA PRO A 130 -4.86 -10.29 9.42
C PRO A 130 -5.08 -10.15 7.91
N THR A 131 -4.04 -10.47 7.16
CA THR A 131 -4.08 -10.54 5.70
C THR A 131 -3.40 -11.84 5.25
N LEU A 132 -4.05 -12.58 4.36
CA LEU A 132 -3.49 -13.76 3.71
C LEU A 132 -3.18 -13.43 2.25
N THR A 133 -1.98 -13.74 1.81
CA THR A 133 -1.54 -13.60 0.41
C THR A 133 -1.11 -14.96 -0.13
N VAL A 134 -1.65 -15.34 -1.28
CA VAL A 134 -1.25 -16.54 -2.02
C VAL A 134 -0.74 -16.12 -3.39
N ALA A 135 0.48 -16.57 -3.72
CA ALA A 135 1.07 -16.36 -5.04
C ALA A 135 1.53 -17.69 -5.62
N LEU A 136 1.22 -17.91 -6.89
CA LEU A 136 1.47 -19.14 -7.62
C LEU A 136 2.34 -18.85 -8.85
N GLY A 137 3.37 -19.64 -9.05
CA GLY A 137 4.17 -19.64 -10.27
C GLY A 137 3.35 -20.10 -11.48
N ASP A 138 3.84 -19.80 -12.67
CA ASP A 138 3.09 -20.07 -13.91
C ASP A 138 2.82 -21.56 -14.12
N ASP A 139 3.75 -22.44 -13.74
CA ASP A 139 3.60 -23.89 -13.88
C ASP A 139 2.51 -24.46 -12.94
N ILE A 140 2.34 -23.84 -11.77
CA ILE A 140 1.30 -24.21 -10.79
C ILE A 140 -0.08 -23.76 -11.29
N VAL A 141 -0.15 -22.55 -11.84
CA VAL A 141 -1.39 -22.04 -12.46
C VAL A 141 -1.81 -22.89 -13.65
N ALA A 142 -0.83 -23.34 -14.47
CA ALA A 142 -1.07 -24.22 -15.62
C ALA A 142 -1.64 -25.59 -15.20
N GLN A 143 -1.41 -26.05 -13.99
CA GLN A 143 -2.03 -27.27 -13.42
C GLN A 143 -3.47 -27.05 -12.94
N GLY A 144 -4.01 -25.84 -13.10
CA GLY A 144 -5.41 -25.52 -12.76
C GLY A 144 -5.61 -24.95 -11.35
N VAL A 145 -4.52 -24.76 -10.58
CA VAL A 145 -4.61 -24.13 -9.25
C VAL A 145 -4.89 -22.64 -9.40
N ASN A 146 -5.84 -22.12 -8.61
CA ASN A 146 -6.28 -20.74 -8.67
C ASN A 146 -6.17 -20.08 -7.28
N ALA A 147 -5.24 -19.12 -7.15
CA ALA A 147 -4.99 -18.40 -5.90
C ALA A 147 -6.25 -17.69 -5.37
N GLY A 148 -7.11 -17.17 -6.25
CA GLY A 148 -8.36 -16.51 -5.85
C GLY A 148 -9.37 -17.44 -5.18
N VAL A 149 -9.43 -18.68 -5.63
CA VAL A 149 -10.27 -19.73 -5.02
C VAL A 149 -9.69 -20.13 -3.66
N VAL A 150 -8.39 -20.44 -3.62
CA VAL A 150 -7.67 -20.84 -2.40
C VAL A 150 -7.81 -19.78 -1.31
N VAL A 151 -7.52 -18.51 -1.64
CA VAL A 151 -7.60 -17.40 -0.68
C VAL A 151 -9.02 -17.24 -0.12
N ARG A 152 -10.06 -17.38 -0.95
CA ARG A 152 -11.45 -17.22 -0.53
C ARG A 152 -11.86 -18.27 0.49
N GLU A 153 -11.46 -19.52 0.29
CA GLU A 153 -11.74 -20.59 1.24
C GLU A 153 -10.93 -20.45 2.53
N ALA A 154 -9.64 -20.21 2.41
CA ALA A 154 -8.73 -20.06 3.54
C ALA A 154 -9.07 -18.84 4.42
N ALA A 155 -9.57 -17.75 3.83
CA ALA A 155 -9.95 -16.54 4.54
C ALA A 155 -11.11 -16.72 5.55
N LYS A 156 -11.86 -17.79 5.45
CA LYS A 156 -12.91 -18.10 6.43
C LYS A 156 -12.34 -18.25 7.84
N ALA A 157 -11.12 -18.78 7.99
CA ALA A 157 -10.44 -18.93 9.28
C ALA A 157 -10.13 -17.59 9.96
N ILE A 158 -9.91 -16.53 9.19
CA ILE A 158 -9.66 -15.18 9.72
C ILE A 158 -10.94 -14.31 9.76
N ASN A 159 -12.12 -14.91 9.61
CA ASN A 159 -13.41 -14.21 9.48
C ASN A 159 -13.34 -13.10 8.42
N GLY A 160 -12.80 -13.44 7.27
CA GLY A 160 -12.46 -12.53 6.22
C GLY A 160 -12.96 -12.95 4.85
N GLY A 161 -12.56 -12.19 3.87
CA GLY A 161 -12.82 -12.43 2.46
C GLY A 161 -11.80 -11.77 1.58
N GLY A 162 -11.70 -12.25 0.36
CA GLY A 162 -10.74 -11.75 -0.59
C GLY A 162 -10.90 -12.36 -1.97
N GLY A 163 -9.91 -12.14 -2.80
CA GLY A 163 -9.85 -12.62 -4.16
C GLY A 163 -8.66 -12.03 -4.89
N GLY A 164 -8.61 -12.25 -6.17
CA GLY A 164 -7.53 -11.75 -7.02
C GLY A 164 -7.46 -12.50 -8.33
N GLN A 165 -6.30 -12.44 -8.94
CA GLN A 165 -5.99 -13.17 -10.16
C GLN A 165 -5.65 -14.64 -9.86
N PRO A 166 -5.72 -15.55 -10.85
CA PRO A 166 -5.36 -16.95 -10.65
C PRO A 166 -3.95 -17.15 -10.06
N PHE A 167 -3.05 -16.25 -10.33
CA PHE A 167 -1.66 -16.33 -9.93
C PHE A 167 -1.31 -15.54 -8.65
N LEU A 168 -2.16 -14.60 -8.22
CA LEU A 168 -1.94 -13.77 -7.04
C LEU A 168 -3.29 -13.30 -6.48
N ALA A 169 -3.55 -13.67 -5.24
CA ALA A 169 -4.76 -13.25 -4.53
C ALA A 169 -4.46 -12.90 -3.08
N THR A 170 -5.27 -12.01 -2.53
CA THR A 170 -5.17 -11.57 -1.14
C THR A 170 -6.53 -11.58 -0.47
N ALA A 171 -6.53 -11.85 0.83
CA ALA A 171 -7.73 -11.72 1.67
C ALA A 171 -7.40 -10.97 2.94
N GLY A 172 -8.32 -10.14 3.38
CA GLY A 172 -8.27 -9.48 4.69
C GLY A 172 -9.31 -10.08 5.63
N GLY A 173 -9.04 -10.07 6.92
CA GLY A 173 -9.95 -10.61 7.95
C GLY A 173 -10.04 -9.71 9.18
N LYS A 174 -10.82 -10.20 10.15
CA LYS A 174 -11.03 -9.53 11.44
C LYS A 174 -10.49 -10.34 12.64
N ASN A 175 -10.15 -11.62 12.40
CA ASN A 175 -9.67 -12.53 13.43
C ASN A 175 -8.16 -12.82 13.21
N PRO A 176 -7.25 -12.14 13.92
CA PRO A 176 -5.82 -12.37 13.78
C PRO A 176 -5.37 -13.73 14.29
N ASP A 177 -6.07 -14.31 15.29
CA ASP A 177 -5.71 -15.61 15.85
C ASP A 177 -5.90 -16.75 14.84
N GLY A 178 -6.74 -16.54 13.83
CA GLY A 178 -6.99 -17.51 12.76
C GLY A 178 -5.95 -17.53 11.64
N ILE A 179 -4.91 -16.69 11.68
CA ILE A 179 -4.00 -16.53 10.54
C ILE A 179 -3.23 -17.82 10.22
N GLN A 180 -2.77 -18.55 11.25
CA GLN A 180 -2.08 -19.83 11.04
C GLN A 180 -3.01 -20.86 10.41
N ALA A 181 -4.23 -20.98 10.90
CA ALA A 181 -5.23 -21.88 10.31
C ALA A 181 -5.57 -21.52 8.85
N ALA A 182 -5.55 -20.22 8.51
CA ALA A 182 -5.72 -19.78 7.13
C ALA A 182 -4.54 -20.18 6.25
N ILE A 183 -3.31 -20.05 6.74
CA ILE A 183 -2.10 -20.49 6.04
C ILE A 183 -2.16 -22.00 5.79
N ASP A 184 -2.43 -22.80 6.83
CA ASP A 184 -2.47 -24.25 6.75
C ASP A 184 -3.56 -24.73 5.77
N LYS A 185 -4.74 -24.10 5.81
CA LYS A 185 -5.82 -24.39 4.86
C LYS A 185 -5.47 -24.04 3.42
N ALA A 186 -4.79 -22.92 3.20
CA ALA A 186 -4.33 -22.55 1.87
C ALA A 186 -3.32 -23.57 1.32
N VAL A 187 -2.38 -24.02 2.15
CA VAL A 187 -1.40 -25.05 1.79
C VAL A 187 -2.09 -26.38 1.45
N GLU A 188 -3.01 -26.84 2.30
CA GLU A 188 -3.79 -28.08 2.08
C GLU A 188 -4.48 -28.04 0.70
N LEU A 189 -5.25 -26.97 0.43
CA LEU A 189 -5.99 -26.83 -0.83
C LEU A 189 -5.10 -26.81 -2.08
N ILE A 190 -3.90 -26.25 -1.95
CA ILE A 190 -2.94 -26.21 -3.07
C ILE A 190 -2.33 -27.60 -3.31
N VAL A 191 -1.88 -28.26 -2.24
CA VAL A 191 -1.25 -29.60 -2.31
C VAL A 191 -2.22 -30.65 -2.85
N GLU A 192 -3.51 -30.56 -2.52
CA GLU A 192 -4.55 -31.46 -3.05
C GLU A 192 -4.77 -31.28 -4.56
N GLN A 193 -4.52 -30.10 -5.11
CA GLN A 193 -4.75 -29.78 -6.52
C GLN A 193 -3.50 -30.01 -7.40
N VAL A 194 -2.30 -29.95 -6.82
CA VAL A 194 -1.05 -30.22 -7.54
C VAL A 194 -0.82 -31.72 -7.56
N LYS A 195 -0.91 -32.29 -8.73
CA LYS A 195 -0.68 -33.73 -9.01
C LYS A 195 0.68 -33.98 -9.63
#